data_d62f4e27d86c9ca035283b159f958394
#
_entry.id   d62f4e27d86c9ca035283b159f958394
#
_cell.length_a   1.000
_cell.length_b   1.000
_cell.length_c   1.000
_cell.angle_alpha   90.00
_cell.angle_beta   90.00
_cell.angle_gamma   90.00
#
_symmetry.space_group_name_H-M   'P 1'
#
loop_
_entity.id
_entity.type
_entity.pdbx_description
1 polymer ?
#
loop_
_entity_poly.entity_id
_entity_poly.type
_entity_poly.pdbx_seq_one_letter_code
_entity_poly.pdbx_strand_id
1 'polypeptide(L)'
;TGFTIADNGIGLNDANFQAFRVPFTQHKLSRGGKGVGRLGWLRVFDRIDVSSRYINGRTELSAREFAFILRPKNQIEERPVPEKLEGESGTTIRLEGYQDAYRTRCPSRTEIIVQRLIGHFLPIFAGDRSPRIYLRDGSQMIDVRDAFRSKIHASIEDLINIEIEGKEHPVLIRHMKCDKNIRPRGSDYNWMCFCANDRGV
;
A
#
# COMPACT_ATOMS: atom_id res chain seq x y z
N THR A 1 -13.91 9.59 11.99
CA THR A 1 -13.42 8.19 11.84
C THR A 1 -12.76 8.06 10.49
N GLY A 2 -11.55 7.57 10.42
CA GLY A 2 -10.77 7.47 9.20
C GLY A 2 -9.46 6.74 9.42
N PHE A 3 -8.55 6.84 8.44
CA PHE A 3 -7.20 6.30 8.53
C PHE A 3 -6.17 7.37 8.22
N THR A 4 -5.03 7.29 8.88
CA THR A 4 -3.83 8.01 8.48
C THR A 4 -2.80 7.00 8.02
N ILE A 5 -2.25 7.20 6.83
CA ILE A 5 -1.18 6.39 6.25
C ILE A 5 0.03 7.30 6.12
N ALA A 6 1.14 6.92 6.74
CA ALA A 6 2.39 7.63 6.62
C ALA A 6 3.48 6.70 6.07
N ASP A 7 4.27 7.20 5.14
CA ASP A 7 5.45 6.51 4.60
C ASP A 7 6.70 7.41 4.70
N ASN A 8 7.85 6.78 4.70
CA ASN A 8 9.17 7.41 4.68
C ASN A 8 9.81 7.35 3.28
N GLY A 9 9.00 7.39 2.24
CA GLY A 9 9.45 7.38 0.85
C GLY A 9 10.01 8.72 0.40
N ILE A 10 10.28 8.82 -0.90
CA ILE A 10 10.86 10.03 -1.51
C ILE A 10 9.89 11.22 -1.60
N GLY A 11 8.65 11.03 -1.17
CA GLY A 11 7.60 12.04 -1.24
C GLY A 11 7.06 12.30 -2.66
N LEU A 12 6.19 13.31 -2.73
CA LEU A 12 5.59 13.77 -3.98
C LEU A 12 6.41 14.91 -4.60
N ASN A 13 7.63 14.57 -5.07
CA ASN A 13 8.39 15.49 -5.92
C ASN A 13 7.62 15.82 -7.21
N ASP A 14 8.14 16.70 -8.05
CA ASP A 14 7.43 17.18 -9.25
C ASP A 14 6.96 16.04 -10.16
N ALA A 15 7.82 15.06 -10.42
CA ALA A 15 7.49 13.91 -11.27
C ALA A 15 6.38 13.04 -10.66
N ASN A 16 6.48 12.73 -9.36
CA ASN A 16 5.47 11.96 -8.64
C ASN A 16 4.14 12.73 -8.52
N PHE A 17 4.19 14.05 -8.33
CA PHE A 17 3.00 14.88 -8.25
C PHE A 17 2.31 15.01 -9.58
N GLN A 18 3.04 15.22 -10.68
CA GLN A 18 2.46 15.21 -12.02
C GLN A 18 1.81 13.84 -12.32
N ALA A 19 2.47 12.74 -11.99
CA ALA A 19 1.89 11.42 -12.10
C ALA A 19 0.65 11.24 -11.20
N PHE A 20 0.62 11.85 -10.02
CA PHE A 20 -0.56 11.87 -9.16
C PHE A 20 -1.73 12.60 -9.80
N ARG A 21 -1.51 13.67 -10.55
CA ARG A 21 -2.57 14.44 -11.23
C ARG A 21 -3.20 13.71 -12.41
N VAL A 22 -2.48 12.78 -13.04
CA VAL A 22 -2.95 12.07 -14.25
C VAL A 22 -3.49 10.69 -13.89
N PRO A 23 -4.81 10.43 -14.03
CA PRO A 23 -5.37 9.09 -13.89
C PRO A 23 -4.74 8.12 -14.91
N PHE A 24 -4.66 6.84 -14.54
CA PHE A 24 -4.10 5.77 -15.38
C PHE A 24 -2.64 6.02 -15.82
N THR A 25 -1.89 6.81 -15.06
CA THR A 25 -0.48 7.09 -15.36
C THR A 25 0.35 5.82 -15.40
N GLN A 26 1.26 5.73 -16.36
CA GLN A 26 2.23 4.63 -16.49
C GLN A 26 3.52 4.86 -15.69
N HIS A 27 3.63 5.95 -14.95
CA HIS A 27 4.84 6.37 -14.23
C HIS A 27 5.47 5.26 -13.36
N LYS A 28 4.66 4.37 -12.79
CA LYS A 28 5.10 3.21 -11.98
C LYS A 28 4.73 1.87 -12.61
N LEU A 29 4.59 1.80 -13.93
CA LEU A 29 4.20 0.57 -14.64
C LEU A 29 5.21 -0.56 -14.40
N SER A 30 6.51 -0.26 -14.45
CA SER A 30 7.59 -1.23 -14.16
C SER A 30 7.52 -1.85 -12.76
N ARG A 31 6.84 -1.18 -11.82
CA ARG A 31 6.56 -1.68 -10.47
C ARG A 31 5.12 -2.19 -10.33
N GLY A 32 4.41 -2.43 -11.45
CA GLY A 32 3.03 -2.90 -11.48
C GLY A 32 1.99 -1.85 -11.06
N GLY A 33 2.34 -0.56 -11.04
CA GLY A 33 1.40 0.53 -10.74
C GLY A 33 0.47 0.80 -11.93
N LYS A 34 -0.85 0.77 -11.69
CA LYS A 34 -1.88 1.03 -12.72
C LYS A 34 -2.40 2.47 -12.70
N GLY A 35 -1.90 3.33 -11.78
CA GLY A 35 -2.29 4.73 -11.65
C GLY A 35 -3.74 4.99 -11.20
N VAL A 36 -4.42 3.97 -10.67
CA VAL A 36 -5.85 4.03 -10.29
C VAL A 36 -6.10 3.97 -8.78
N GLY A 37 -5.12 3.56 -7.97
CA GLY A 37 -5.32 3.30 -6.53
C GLY A 37 -5.94 4.47 -5.78
N ARG A 38 -5.51 5.72 -6.07
CA ARG A 38 -6.05 6.93 -5.43
C ARG A 38 -7.53 7.21 -5.74
N LEU A 39 -8.04 6.71 -6.86
CA LEU A 39 -9.46 6.85 -7.19
C LEU A 39 -10.32 6.02 -6.25
N GLY A 40 -9.76 4.91 -5.72
CA GLY A 40 -10.40 4.11 -4.68
C GLY A 40 -10.58 4.87 -3.38
N TRP A 41 -9.70 5.82 -3.07
CA TRP A 41 -9.85 6.66 -1.87
C TRP A 41 -11.12 7.50 -1.93
N LEU A 42 -11.34 8.19 -3.06
CA LEU A 42 -12.52 9.04 -3.28
C LEU A 42 -13.84 8.23 -3.34
N ARG A 43 -13.75 6.94 -3.64
CA ARG A 43 -14.90 6.05 -3.59
C ARG A 43 -15.32 5.71 -2.16
N VAL A 44 -14.38 5.68 -1.23
CA VAL A 44 -14.56 5.20 0.14
C VAL A 44 -14.68 6.33 1.15
N PHE A 45 -13.97 7.45 0.90
CA PHE A 45 -13.85 8.56 1.84
C PHE A 45 -14.30 9.87 1.21
N ASP A 46 -14.87 10.75 2.05
CA ASP A 46 -15.34 12.08 1.62
C ASP A 46 -14.19 13.05 1.42
N ARG A 47 -13.12 12.89 2.21
CA ARG A 47 -12.00 13.81 2.25
C ARG A 47 -10.68 13.08 2.36
N ILE A 48 -9.74 13.49 1.53
CA ILE A 48 -8.37 13.02 1.54
C ILE A 48 -7.44 14.24 1.66
N ASP A 49 -6.72 14.34 2.77
CA ASP A 49 -5.70 15.36 2.96
C ASP A 49 -4.32 14.71 2.75
N VAL A 50 -3.47 15.34 1.96
CA VAL A 50 -2.13 14.87 1.63
C VAL A 50 -1.11 15.89 2.06
N SER A 51 -0.16 15.45 2.88
CA SER A 51 1.03 16.19 3.29
C SER A 51 2.25 15.42 2.83
N SER A 52 3.11 16.01 2.02
CA SER A 52 4.28 15.32 1.50
C SER A 52 5.51 16.20 1.56
N ARG A 53 6.61 15.63 2.06
CA ARG A 53 7.94 16.25 2.05
C ARG A 53 8.84 15.49 1.09
N TYR A 54 9.64 16.22 0.34
CA TYR A 54 10.53 15.64 -0.67
C TYR A 54 11.78 16.50 -0.82
N ILE A 55 12.85 15.89 -1.30
CA ILE A 55 14.07 16.63 -1.62
C ILE A 55 13.96 17.19 -3.03
N ASN A 56 14.06 18.51 -3.14
CA ASN A 56 14.11 19.23 -4.39
C ASN A 56 15.58 19.51 -4.75
N GLY A 57 15.98 19.13 -5.95
CA GLY A 57 17.39 19.21 -6.33
C GLY A 57 18.28 18.25 -5.51
N ARG A 58 19.38 18.75 -4.95
CA ARG A 58 20.36 17.92 -4.25
C ARG A 58 20.11 17.80 -2.74
N THR A 59 19.60 18.86 -2.10
CA THR A 59 19.54 18.92 -0.62
C THR A 59 18.37 19.71 -0.05
N GLU A 60 17.62 20.45 -0.86
CA GLU A 60 16.57 21.33 -0.38
C GLU A 60 15.31 20.53 -0.04
N LEU A 61 14.88 20.63 1.23
CA LEU A 61 13.62 20.05 1.67
C LEU A 61 12.46 20.94 1.22
N SER A 62 11.55 20.38 0.48
CA SER A 62 10.32 21.03 -0.01
C SER A 62 9.11 20.24 0.42
N ALA A 63 7.93 20.87 0.39
CA ALA A 63 6.70 20.19 0.78
C ALA A 63 5.55 20.51 -0.18
N ARG A 64 4.52 19.67 -0.13
CA ARG A 64 3.22 19.84 -0.77
C ARG A 64 2.12 19.51 0.21
N GLU A 65 1.17 20.40 0.30
CA GLU A 65 -0.03 20.23 1.11
C GLU A 65 -1.24 20.42 0.21
N PHE A 66 -2.14 19.45 0.16
CA PHE A 66 -3.37 19.60 -0.62
C PHE A 66 -4.49 18.69 -0.12
N ALA A 67 -5.72 19.07 -0.44
CA ALA A 67 -6.87 18.19 -0.36
C ALA A 67 -7.15 17.56 -1.73
N PHE A 68 -7.48 16.28 -1.73
CA PHE A 68 -7.95 15.56 -2.91
C PHE A 68 -9.44 15.22 -2.71
N ILE A 69 -10.30 15.84 -3.50
CA ILE A 69 -11.74 15.87 -3.27
C ILE A 69 -12.48 15.46 -4.56
N LEU A 70 -13.57 14.73 -4.43
CA LEU A 70 -14.41 14.37 -5.57
C LEU A 70 -15.21 15.59 -6.04
N ARG A 71 -14.75 16.19 -7.13
CA ARG A 71 -15.42 17.34 -7.79
C ARG A 71 -15.34 17.18 -9.31
N PRO A 72 -16.26 17.78 -10.08
CA PRO A 72 -16.21 17.76 -11.54
C PRO A 72 -14.94 18.42 -12.12
N LYS A 73 -14.42 19.45 -11.45
CA LYS A 73 -13.19 20.19 -11.80
C LYS A 73 -12.39 20.48 -10.54
N ASN A 74 -11.07 20.68 -10.69
CA ASN A 74 -10.16 21.08 -9.61
C ASN A 74 -10.23 20.11 -8.42
N GLN A 75 -10.00 18.83 -8.69
CA GLN A 75 -10.02 17.78 -7.66
C GLN A 75 -8.88 17.92 -6.64
N ILE A 76 -7.83 18.65 -6.98
CA ILE A 76 -6.70 18.95 -6.09
C ILE A 76 -6.81 20.41 -5.65
N GLU A 77 -6.94 20.61 -4.35
CA GLU A 77 -6.98 21.91 -3.71
C GLU A 77 -5.69 22.10 -2.91
N GLU A 78 -4.75 22.83 -3.50
CA GLU A 78 -3.45 23.09 -2.88
C GLU A 78 -3.63 23.99 -1.66
N ARG A 79 -2.77 23.82 -0.65
CA ARG A 79 -2.77 24.55 0.61
C ARG A 79 -1.42 25.18 0.86
N PRO A 80 -1.38 26.22 1.70
CA PRO A 80 -0.14 26.80 2.17
C PRO A 80 0.76 25.76 2.83
N VAL A 81 2.04 25.82 2.51
CA VAL A 81 3.08 25.00 3.10
C VAL A 81 3.70 25.78 4.26
N PRO A 82 4.08 25.15 5.40
CA PRO A 82 4.82 25.80 6.46
C PRO A 82 6.11 26.46 5.95
N GLU A 83 6.42 27.67 6.44
CA GLU A 83 7.67 28.36 6.06
C GLU A 83 8.91 27.59 6.47
N LYS A 84 8.85 26.91 7.62
CA LYS A 84 9.94 26.10 8.13
C LYS A 84 9.60 24.61 8.00
N LEU A 85 10.38 23.89 7.22
CA LEU A 85 10.24 22.47 7.04
C LEU A 85 11.28 21.74 7.88
N GLU A 86 10.82 20.73 8.63
CA GLU A 86 11.68 19.90 9.48
C GLU A 86 11.42 18.41 9.21
N GLY A 87 12.44 17.58 9.43
CA GLY A 87 12.36 16.13 9.31
C GLY A 87 12.79 15.61 7.93
N GLU A 88 12.40 14.39 7.64
CA GLU A 88 12.80 13.65 6.44
C GLU A 88 11.71 13.67 5.35
N SER A 89 12.09 13.19 4.16
CA SER A 89 11.12 12.98 3.07
C SER A 89 10.11 11.88 3.44
N GLY A 90 8.92 11.97 2.89
CA GLY A 90 7.84 11.03 3.13
C GLY A 90 6.48 11.62 2.76
N THR A 91 5.44 10.81 2.90
CA THR A 91 4.07 11.26 2.62
C THR A 91 3.13 10.79 3.71
N THR A 92 2.29 11.69 4.17
CA THR A 92 1.17 11.39 5.07
C THR A 92 -0.14 11.63 4.33
N ILE A 93 -0.99 10.63 4.31
CA ILE A 93 -2.33 10.68 3.71
C ILE A 93 -3.34 10.46 4.81
N ARG A 94 -4.23 11.42 5.00
CA ARG A 94 -5.33 11.34 5.95
C ARG A 94 -6.63 11.11 5.18
N LEU A 95 -7.29 10.01 5.44
CA LEU A 95 -8.52 9.55 4.82
C LEU A 95 -9.65 9.69 5.85
N GLU A 96 -10.57 10.60 5.62
CA GLU A 96 -11.62 10.95 6.58
C GLU A 96 -13.02 10.88 5.97
N GLY A 97 -14.03 10.63 6.81
CA GLY A 97 -15.42 10.57 6.40
C GLY A 97 -15.69 9.35 5.50
N TYR A 98 -16.17 8.26 6.08
CA TYR A 98 -16.58 7.13 5.25
C TYR A 98 -17.87 7.45 4.52
N GLN A 99 -17.89 7.22 3.22
CA GLN A 99 -19.14 7.11 2.46
C GLN A 99 -20.05 6.07 3.10
N ASP A 100 -21.35 6.33 3.16
CA ASP A 100 -22.32 5.49 3.89
C ASP A 100 -22.26 4.01 3.50
N ALA A 101 -22.08 3.71 2.21
CA ALA A 101 -21.95 2.35 1.71
C ALA A 101 -20.77 1.55 2.29
N TYR A 102 -19.77 2.23 2.83
CA TYR A 102 -18.54 1.63 3.35
C TYR A 102 -18.41 1.72 4.87
N ARG A 103 -19.15 2.61 5.53
CA ARG A 103 -19.09 2.85 6.98
C ARG A 103 -19.27 1.57 7.79
N THR A 104 -20.27 0.76 7.44
CA THR A 104 -20.58 -0.50 8.14
C THR A 104 -19.68 -1.67 7.74
N ARG A 105 -18.93 -1.55 6.63
CA ARG A 105 -18.07 -2.61 6.09
C ARG A 105 -16.63 -2.51 6.57
N CYS A 106 -16.24 -1.37 7.14
CA CYS A 106 -14.91 -1.20 7.69
C CYS A 106 -14.79 -2.00 8.99
N PRO A 107 -13.77 -2.88 9.14
CA PRO A 107 -13.54 -3.55 10.39
C PRO A 107 -13.11 -2.53 11.45
N SER A 108 -13.71 -2.61 12.63
CA SER A 108 -13.35 -1.78 13.79
C SER A 108 -12.28 -2.43 14.66
N ARG A 109 -12.08 -3.75 14.53
CA ARG A 109 -11.11 -4.49 15.34
C ARG A 109 -9.75 -4.52 14.65
N THR A 110 -8.73 -4.09 15.36
CA THR A 110 -7.34 -3.98 14.89
C THR A 110 -6.81 -5.31 14.34
N GLU A 111 -7.13 -6.43 14.99
CA GLU A 111 -6.69 -7.77 14.58
C GLU A 111 -7.28 -8.16 13.20
N ILE A 112 -8.52 -7.76 12.93
CA ILE A 112 -9.16 -8.02 11.63
C ILE A 112 -8.50 -7.17 10.54
N ILE A 113 -8.12 -5.94 10.85
CA ILE A 113 -7.39 -5.07 9.91
C ILE A 113 -6.03 -5.69 9.59
N VAL A 114 -5.27 -6.12 10.61
CA VAL A 114 -3.98 -6.81 10.43
C VAL A 114 -4.13 -8.05 9.55
N GLN A 115 -5.12 -8.91 9.83
CA GLN A 115 -5.37 -10.11 9.03
C GLN A 115 -5.68 -9.79 7.57
N ARG A 116 -6.48 -8.74 7.32
CA ARG A 116 -6.79 -8.30 5.95
C ARG A 116 -5.57 -7.73 5.24
N LEU A 117 -4.72 -6.97 5.94
CA LEU A 117 -3.46 -6.47 5.38
C LEU A 117 -2.53 -7.62 5.04
N ILE A 118 -2.36 -8.59 5.94
CA ILE A 118 -1.55 -9.78 5.69
C ILE A 118 -2.08 -10.54 4.46
N GLY A 119 -3.38 -10.84 4.40
CA GLY A 119 -3.95 -11.57 3.29
C GLY A 119 -3.87 -10.83 1.95
N HIS A 120 -3.97 -9.50 1.96
CA HIS A 120 -3.86 -8.68 0.75
C HIS A 120 -2.41 -8.56 0.25
N PHE A 121 -1.46 -8.41 1.16
CA PHE A 121 -0.04 -8.23 0.84
C PHE A 121 0.78 -9.51 1.04
N LEU A 122 0.13 -10.66 1.08
CA LEU A 122 0.79 -11.93 1.37
C LEU A 122 2.02 -12.21 0.48
N PRO A 123 1.98 -12.01 -0.85
CA PRO A 123 3.15 -12.20 -1.70
C PRO A 123 4.32 -11.31 -1.30
N ILE A 124 4.03 -10.07 -0.90
CA ILE A 124 5.05 -9.10 -0.48
C ILE A 124 5.65 -9.52 0.87
N PHE A 125 4.82 -9.94 1.84
CA PHE A 125 5.30 -10.40 3.14
C PHE A 125 6.05 -11.73 3.06
N ALA A 126 5.68 -12.59 2.13
CA ALA A 126 6.38 -13.83 1.85
C ALA A 126 7.75 -13.59 1.19
N GLY A 127 7.95 -12.45 0.52
CA GLY A 127 9.22 -12.06 -0.10
C GLY A 127 10.21 -11.47 0.90
N ASP A 128 11.51 -11.47 0.52
CA ASP A 128 12.59 -10.98 1.38
C ASP A 128 12.61 -9.44 1.51
N ARG A 129 11.99 -8.75 0.56
CA ARG A 129 11.99 -7.28 0.46
C ARG A 129 10.72 -6.64 1.01
N SER A 130 10.00 -7.31 1.91
CA SER A 130 8.76 -6.75 2.44
C SER A 130 9.03 -5.47 3.25
N PRO A 131 8.27 -4.38 3.04
CA PRO A 131 8.36 -3.19 3.86
C PRO A 131 7.91 -3.50 5.29
N ARG A 132 8.41 -2.74 6.26
CA ARG A 132 7.83 -2.75 7.60
C ARG A 132 6.55 -1.91 7.59
N ILE A 133 5.48 -2.49 8.07
CA ILE A 133 4.19 -1.82 8.21
C ILE A 133 3.79 -1.91 9.67
N TYR A 134 3.55 -0.74 10.27
CA TYR A 134 3.06 -0.62 11.63
C TYR A 134 1.60 -0.16 11.60
N LEU A 135 0.72 -0.91 12.25
CA LEU A 135 -0.64 -0.49 12.52
C LEU A 135 -0.71 0.08 13.93
N ARG A 136 -1.15 1.33 14.06
CA ARG A 136 -1.36 1.98 15.36
C ARG A 136 -2.84 2.25 15.57
N ASP A 137 -3.34 1.86 16.72
CA ASP A 137 -4.69 2.15 17.20
C ASP A 137 -4.62 2.58 18.66
N GLY A 138 -4.79 3.88 18.92
CA GLY A 138 -4.51 4.46 20.22
C GLY A 138 -3.08 4.22 20.68
N SER A 139 -2.92 3.55 21.82
CA SER A 139 -1.62 3.16 22.39
C SER A 139 -1.07 1.84 21.83
N GLN A 140 -1.90 1.06 21.16
CA GLN A 140 -1.51 -0.22 20.59
C GLN A 140 -0.74 0.01 19.27
N MET A 141 0.40 -0.66 19.12
CA MET A 141 1.18 -0.69 17.90
C MET A 141 1.50 -2.14 17.53
N ILE A 142 1.15 -2.53 16.32
CA ILE A 142 1.37 -3.87 15.79
C ILE A 142 2.29 -3.79 14.58
N ASP A 143 3.43 -4.49 14.62
CA ASP A 143 4.24 -4.76 13.44
C ASP A 143 3.55 -5.86 12.62
N VAL A 144 3.05 -5.51 11.44
CA VAL A 144 2.28 -6.42 10.58
C VAL A 144 3.16 -7.55 10.02
N ARG A 145 4.46 -7.29 9.81
CA ARG A 145 5.43 -8.30 9.37
C ARG A 145 5.68 -9.35 10.46
N ASP A 146 5.84 -8.92 11.70
CA ASP A 146 6.03 -9.84 12.81
C ASP A 146 4.74 -10.62 13.09
N ALA A 147 3.59 -9.97 12.99
CA ALA A 147 2.30 -10.64 13.05
C ALA A 147 2.10 -11.68 11.94
N PHE A 148 2.61 -11.44 10.73
CA PHE A 148 2.64 -12.42 9.65
C PHE A 148 3.56 -13.59 10.00
N ARG A 149 4.80 -13.32 10.41
CA ARG A 149 5.79 -14.35 10.74
C ARG A 149 5.32 -15.27 11.85
N SER A 150 4.67 -14.73 12.88
CA SER A 150 4.14 -15.54 13.99
C SER A 150 3.06 -16.55 13.58
N LYS A 151 2.50 -16.41 12.38
CA LYS A 151 1.43 -17.26 11.84
C LYS A 151 1.90 -18.27 10.80
N ILE A 152 3.19 -18.28 10.50
CA ILE A 152 3.81 -19.28 9.61
C ILE A 152 4.45 -20.36 10.48
N HIS A 153 4.03 -21.61 10.26
CA HIS A 153 4.52 -22.75 11.00
C HIS A 153 5.65 -23.50 10.28
N ALA A 154 5.65 -23.44 8.94
CA ALA A 154 6.69 -24.01 8.10
C ALA A 154 6.70 -23.31 6.74
N SER A 155 7.89 -23.20 6.15
CA SER A 155 8.06 -22.70 4.78
C SER A 155 9.16 -23.53 4.08
N ILE A 156 8.88 -23.96 2.87
CA ILE A 156 9.82 -24.65 1.98
C ILE A 156 9.82 -23.89 0.66
N GLU A 157 10.99 -23.71 0.08
CA GLU A 157 11.18 -23.04 -1.21
C GLU A 157 11.83 -23.98 -2.20
N ASP A 158 11.27 -24.02 -3.40
CA ASP A 158 11.78 -24.74 -4.54
C ASP A 158 11.93 -23.79 -5.72
N LEU A 159 13.09 -23.78 -6.35
CA LEU A 159 13.33 -23.05 -7.61
C LEU A 159 13.29 -24.07 -8.76
N ILE A 160 12.32 -23.88 -9.65
CA ILE A 160 12.17 -24.71 -10.85
C ILE A 160 12.31 -23.85 -12.10
N ASN A 161 12.80 -24.45 -13.19
CA ASN A 161 12.80 -23.79 -14.49
C ASN A 161 11.63 -24.33 -15.31
N ILE A 162 10.85 -23.44 -15.88
CA ILE A 162 9.75 -23.77 -16.80
C ILE A 162 10.14 -23.28 -18.19
N GLU A 163 10.05 -24.17 -19.18
CA GLU A 163 10.26 -23.78 -20.56
C GLU A 163 8.96 -23.25 -21.18
N ILE A 164 9.00 -22.03 -21.70
CA ILE A 164 7.90 -21.37 -22.41
C ILE A 164 8.48 -20.84 -23.73
N GLU A 165 7.92 -21.28 -24.86
CA GLU A 165 8.35 -20.87 -26.20
C GLU A 165 9.86 -21.01 -26.42
N GLY A 166 10.47 -22.12 -25.95
CA GLY A 166 11.89 -22.38 -26.07
C GLY A 166 12.81 -21.57 -25.21
N LYS A 167 12.26 -20.84 -24.20
CA LYS A 167 13.01 -20.07 -23.20
C LYS A 167 12.76 -20.59 -21.80
N GLU A 168 13.83 -20.74 -21.04
CA GLU A 168 13.73 -21.09 -19.62
C GLU A 168 13.35 -19.87 -18.78
N HIS A 169 12.37 -20.07 -17.91
CA HIS A 169 11.90 -19.07 -16.94
C HIS A 169 12.02 -19.64 -15.53
N PRO A 170 12.82 -19.02 -14.64
CA PRO A 170 12.89 -19.44 -13.25
C PRO A 170 11.59 -19.09 -12.51
N VAL A 171 11.02 -20.08 -11.84
CA VAL A 171 9.82 -19.93 -11.01
C VAL A 171 10.15 -20.36 -9.60
N LEU A 172 10.00 -19.45 -8.64
CA LEU A 172 10.12 -19.74 -7.23
C LEU A 172 8.79 -20.23 -6.70
N ILE A 173 8.75 -21.46 -6.23
CA ILE A 173 7.59 -22.04 -5.54
C ILE A 173 7.85 -21.97 -4.05
N ARG A 174 6.95 -21.33 -3.31
CA ARG A 174 7.02 -21.25 -1.86
C ARG A 174 5.81 -21.93 -1.24
N HIS A 175 6.06 -23.02 -0.54
CA HIS A 175 5.05 -23.74 0.23
C HIS A 175 5.07 -23.24 1.67
N MET A 176 3.93 -22.76 2.16
CA MET A 176 3.82 -22.26 3.52
C MET A 176 2.67 -22.94 4.25
N LYS A 177 2.96 -23.43 5.45
CA LYS A 177 1.93 -23.88 6.40
C LYS A 177 1.63 -22.70 7.33
N CYS A 178 0.42 -22.17 7.22
CA CYS A 178 -0.02 -20.97 7.93
C CYS A 178 -1.25 -21.26 8.81
N ASP A 179 -1.53 -20.34 9.72
CA ASP A 179 -2.80 -20.29 10.44
C ASP A 179 -3.99 -20.22 9.46
N LYS A 180 -5.11 -20.84 9.83
CA LYS A 180 -6.35 -20.89 9.01
C LYS A 180 -6.93 -19.53 8.63
N ASN A 181 -6.61 -18.48 9.36
CA ASN A 181 -7.09 -17.12 9.15
C ASN A 181 -6.18 -16.27 8.23
N ILE A 182 -5.01 -16.80 7.82
CA ILE A 182 -4.18 -16.21 6.77
C ILE A 182 -4.60 -16.80 5.44
N ARG A 183 -5.48 -16.09 4.74
CA ARG A 183 -5.93 -16.47 3.40
C ARG A 183 -6.48 -15.25 2.67
N PRO A 184 -6.40 -15.22 1.34
CA PRO A 184 -7.13 -14.23 0.55
C PRO A 184 -8.63 -14.32 0.82
N ARG A 185 -9.31 -13.19 0.73
CA ARG A 185 -10.76 -13.13 0.93
C ARG A 185 -11.48 -14.07 -0.06
N GLY A 186 -12.35 -14.92 0.47
CA GLY A 186 -13.16 -15.84 -0.34
C GLY A 186 -12.50 -17.15 -0.71
N SER A 187 -11.27 -17.44 -0.22
CA SER A 187 -10.62 -18.72 -0.43
C SER A 187 -10.90 -19.70 0.72
N ASP A 188 -11.03 -20.97 0.38
CA ASP A 188 -11.06 -22.10 1.32
C ASP A 188 -9.63 -22.48 1.75
N TYR A 189 -9.50 -23.65 2.38
CA TYR A 189 -8.20 -24.21 2.76
C TYR A 189 -7.40 -24.59 1.50
N ASN A 190 -6.07 -24.52 1.59
CA ASN A 190 -5.14 -24.92 0.52
C ASN A 190 -5.33 -24.12 -0.77
N TRP A 191 -4.99 -22.86 -0.73
CA TRP A 191 -5.03 -21.97 -1.88
C TRP A 191 -3.64 -21.78 -2.50
N MET A 192 -3.61 -21.51 -3.79
CA MET A 192 -2.42 -21.18 -4.56
C MET A 192 -2.50 -19.70 -4.98
N CYS A 193 -1.40 -18.97 -4.85
CA CYS A 193 -1.29 -17.60 -5.30
C CYS A 193 -0.22 -17.53 -6.40
N PHE A 194 -0.62 -17.11 -7.58
CA PHE A 194 0.32 -16.77 -8.64
C PHE A 194 0.77 -15.32 -8.45
N CYS A 195 2.07 -15.09 -8.53
CA CYS A 195 2.65 -13.77 -8.29
C CYS A 195 3.59 -13.40 -9.45
N ALA A 196 3.49 -12.16 -9.87
CA ALA A 196 4.45 -11.54 -10.76
C ALA A 196 4.92 -10.24 -10.13
N ASN A 197 6.24 -10.01 -10.02
CA ASN A 197 6.82 -8.84 -9.37
C ASN A 197 6.26 -8.60 -7.95
N ASP A 198 6.23 -9.64 -7.12
CA ASP A 198 5.73 -9.63 -5.74
C ASP A 198 4.24 -9.24 -5.59
N ARG A 199 3.45 -9.44 -6.64
CA ARG A 199 2.00 -9.16 -6.62
C ARG A 199 1.22 -10.38 -7.07
N GLY A 200 0.10 -10.63 -6.42
CA GLY A 200 -0.88 -11.60 -6.89
C GLY A 200 -1.44 -11.18 -8.27
N VAL A 201 -1.52 -12.15 -9.17
CA VAL A 201 -2.05 -11.99 -10.54
C VAL A 201 -3.47 -12.50 -10.60
#